data_93c9068fd93fc1c6006c30e36d83a67e
#
_entry.id   93c9068fd93fc1c6006c30e36d83a67e
#
_cell.length_a   1.000
_cell.length_b   1.000
_cell.length_c   1.000
_cell.angle_alpha   90.00
_cell.angle_beta   90.00
_cell.angle_gamma   90.00
#
_symmetry.space_group_name_H-M   'P 1'
#
loop_
_entity.id
_entity.type
_entity.pdbx_description
1 polymer ?
#
loop_
_entity_poly.entity_id
_entity_poly.type
_entity_poly.pdbx_seq_one_letter_code
_entity_poly.pdbx_strand_id
1 'polypeptide(L)'
;MKTTLTVFFSAALAMGASLPGTQIQGDYVEARNAEVFVGPCYANSETGLVGDLAVFGWKISKGSFEGVNLDGLSIVGVVKASSTLGDVNHSSYPIKSILIVDEKASAEQRMALRKFAQRMSNDLLSDVVRVDYAPVSLTFENNSVHSMKATLKAGELAAIQTRAINAGDKVCSHEEPWYEPLTKLDHAMPTYTIANDFRGTGLGTTWKSPSKSSSFVGNFHLND
;
A
#
# COMPACT_ATOMS: atom_id res chain seq x y z
N MET A 1 -12.66 70.46 -39.23
CA MET A 1 -11.82 69.24 -39.05
C MET A 1 -12.22 68.59 -37.73
N LYS A 2 -12.98 67.51 -37.81
CA LYS A 2 -13.36 66.69 -36.61
C LYS A 2 -12.50 65.45 -36.60
N THR A 3 -11.59 65.33 -35.61
CA THR A 3 -10.68 64.18 -35.44
C THR A 3 -11.39 63.15 -34.57
N THR A 4 -11.74 62.01 -35.13
CA THR A 4 -12.35 60.88 -34.39
C THR A 4 -11.22 60.03 -33.82
N LEU A 5 -11.14 59.92 -32.48
CA LEU A 5 -10.18 59.09 -31.76
C LEU A 5 -10.78 57.67 -31.56
N THR A 6 -10.26 56.68 -32.26
CA THR A 6 -10.66 55.28 -32.11
C THR A 6 -9.85 54.62 -31.03
N VAL A 7 -10.49 54.26 -29.93
CA VAL A 7 -9.87 53.52 -28.80
C VAL A 7 -10.03 52.01 -29.13
N PHE A 8 -8.90 51.33 -29.33
CA PHE A 8 -8.85 49.84 -29.40
C PHE A 8 -8.80 49.27 -27.99
N PHE A 9 -9.88 48.54 -27.65
CA PHE A 9 -9.94 47.77 -26.40
C PHE A 9 -9.39 46.37 -26.68
N SER A 10 -8.16 46.09 -26.27
CA SER A 10 -7.54 44.75 -26.34
C SER A 10 -8.05 43.91 -25.19
N ALA A 11 -8.98 42.99 -25.48
CA ALA A 11 -9.39 41.97 -24.52
C ALA A 11 -8.28 40.90 -24.41
N ALA A 12 -7.55 40.91 -23.30
CA ALA A 12 -6.64 39.83 -22.95
C ALA A 12 -7.46 38.63 -22.50
N LEU A 13 -7.53 37.56 -23.32
CA LEU A 13 -8.02 36.26 -22.90
C LEU A 13 -7.02 35.66 -21.90
N ALA A 14 -7.35 35.69 -20.61
CA ALA A 14 -6.68 34.87 -19.61
C ALA A 14 -7.03 33.41 -19.89
N MET A 15 -6.17 32.67 -20.58
CA MET A 15 -6.21 31.23 -20.60
C MET A 15 -5.92 30.76 -19.15
N GLY A 16 -6.98 30.40 -18.45
CA GLY A 16 -6.88 29.67 -17.19
C GLY A 16 -6.22 28.33 -17.47
N ALA A 17 -4.90 28.23 -17.28
CA ALA A 17 -4.25 26.93 -17.20
C ALA A 17 -4.80 26.25 -15.96
N SER A 18 -5.69 25.26 -16.17
CA SER A 18 -6.01 24.31 -15.12
C SER A 18 -4.70 23.66 -14.72
N LEU A 19 -4.28 23.85 -13.48
CA LEU A 19 -3.16 23.08 -12.92
C LEU A 19 -3.48 21.60 -13.12
N PRO A 20 -2.56 20.80 -13.70
CA PRO A 20 -2.77 19.36 -13.80
C PRO A 20 -3.05 18.85 -12.39
N GLY A 21 -4.22 18.20 -12.19
CA GLY A 21 -4.49 17.50 -10.96
C GLY A 21 -3.31 16.58 -10.68
N THR A 22 -2.76 16.66 -9.49
CA THR A 22 -1.63 15.84 -9.08
C THR A 22 -2.12 14.41 -8.92
N GLN A 23 -2.00 13.65 -10.00
CA GLN A 23 -2.34 12.23 -10.00
C GLN A 23 -1.10 11.45 -9.56
N ILE A 24 -1.24 10.65 -8.52
CA ILE A 24 -0.20 9.73 -8.06
C ILE A 24 -0.65 8.30 -8.30
N GLN A 25 0.21 7.47 -8.87
CA GLN A 25 -0.09 6.10 -9.23
C GLN A 25 1.10 5.19 -8.97
N GLY A 26 0.81 3.91 -8.78
CA GLY A 26 1.86 2.92 -8.55
C GLY A 26 1.35 1.53 -8.27
N ASP A 27 2.24 0.73 -7.72
CA ASP A 27 2.03 -0.67 -7.40
C ASP A 27 1.98 -0.88 -5.88
N TYR A 28 1.25 -1.89 -5.47
CA TYR A 28 1.03 -2.25 -4.08
C TYR A 28 1.20 -3.75 -3.85
N VAL A 29 1.66 -4.09 -2.66
CA VAL A 29 1.65 -5.45 -2.13
C VAL A 29 1.37 -5.43 -0.64
N GLU A 30 0.61 -6.41 -0.14
CA GLU A 30 0.46 -6.68 1.28
C GLU A 30 0.53 -8.18 1.57
N ALA A 31 0.91 -8.53 2.78
CA ALA A 31 0.80 -9.88 3.32
C ALA A 31 0.42 -9.83 4.80
N ARG A 32 -0.52 -10.68 5.19
CA ARG A 32 -1.02 -10.81 6.56
C ARG A 32 -0.59 -12.14 7.16
N ASN A 33 -0.75 -12.30 8.47
CA ASN A 33 -0.54 -13.59 9.13
C ASN A 33 -1.78 -14.51 9.08
N ALA A 34 -2.98 -14.01 8.70
CA ALA A 34 -4.16 -14.82 8.41
C ALA A 34 -4.44 -14.89 6.91
N GLU A 35 -5.13 -15.93 6.46
CA GLU A 35 -5.59 -16.05 5.09
C GLU A 35 -6.63 -14.99 4.74
N VAL A 36 -6.50 -14.40 3.56
CA VAL A 36 -7.42 -13.37 3.04
C VAL A 36 -8.26 -13.88 1.87
N PHE A 37 -7.78 -14.90 1.17
CA PHE A 37 -8.49 -15.59 0.10
C PHE A 37 -8.79 -17.02 0.55
N VAL A 38 -9.98 -17.24 1.07
CA VAL A 38 -10.36 -18.47 1.77
C VAL A 38 -11.88 -18.65 1.71
N GLY A 39 -12.34 -19.89 1.77
CA GLY A 39 -13.76 -20.16 1.90
C GLY A 39 -14.32 -19.75 3.27
N PRO A 40 -15.58 -19.33 3.34
CA PRO A 40 -16.22 -18.84 4.58
C PRO A 40 -16.09 -19.81 5.77
N CYS A 41 -16.07 -21.12 5.49
CA CYS A 41 -15.94 -22.17 6.52
C CYS A 41 -14.55 -22.23 7.16
N TYR A 42 -13.54 -21.59 6.54
CA TYR A 42 -12.15 -21.63 6.97
C TYR A 42 -11.63 -20.25 7.42
N ALA A 43 -12.41 -19.20 7.22
CA ALA A 43 -12.03 -17.85 7.66
C ALA A 43 -11.82 -17.85 9.18
N ASN A 44 -10.63 -17.38 9.62
CA ASN A 44 -10.22 -17.38 11.04
C ASN A 44 -10.30 -18.77 11.75
N SER A 45 -10.22 -19.86 10.99
CA SER A 45 -10.32 -21.21 11.56
C SER A 45 -9.00 -21.78 12.08
N GLU A 46 -7.89 -21.09 11.87
CA GLU A 46 -6.57 -21.52 12.38
C GLU A 46 -6.57 -21.41 13.92
N THR A 47 -6.44 -22.55 14.59
CA THR A 47 -6.43 -22.60 16.06
C THR A 47 -5.27 -21.80 16.63
N GLY A 48 -5.57 -20.85 17.51
CA GLY A 48 -4.57 -20.01 18.18
C GLY A 48 -3.97 -18.91 17.32
N LEU A 49 -4.47 -18.68 16.09
CA LEU A 49 -4.08 -17.58 15.23
C LEU A 49 -5.09 -16.44 15.35
N VAL A 50 -4.57 -15.24 15.56
CA VAL A 50 -5.27 -13.97 15.35
C VAL A 50 -4.62 -13.28 14.16
N GLY A 51 -5.41 -12.85 13.18
CA GLY A 51 -4.93 -12.20 11.96
C GLY A 51 -4.54 -10.73 12.16
N ASP A 52 -3.69 -10.46 13.13
CA ASP A 52 -3.39 -9.12 13.68
C ASP A 52 -2.11 -8.49 13.14
N LEU A 53 -1.38 -9.21 12.28
CA LEU A 53 -0.07 -8.77 11.78
C LEU A 53 -0.10 -8.61 10.26
N ALA A 54 0.44 -7.49 9.77
CA ALA A 54 0.62 -7.27 8.35
C ALA A 54 1.88 -6.47 8.02
N VAL A 55 2.47 -6.77 6.87
CA VAL A 55 3.40 -5.93 6.13
C VAL A 55 2.74 -5.52 4.84
N PHE A 56 2.85 -4.26 4.46
CA PHE A 56 2.33 -3.76 3.20
C PHE A 56 3.19 -2.61 2.67
N GLY A 57 3.20 -2.40 1.36
CA GLY A 57 4.02 -1.36 0.78
C GLY A 57 3.52 -0.86 -0.56
N TRP A 58 3.84 0.41 -0.81
CA TRP A 58 3.56 1.11 -2.07
C TRP A 58 4.87 1.48 -2.75
N LYS A 59 4.90 1.33 -4.06
CA LYS A 59 5.91 1.91 -4.95
C LYS A 59 5.21 2.92 -5.84
N ILE A 60 5.59 4.17 -5.71
CA ILE A 60 5.09 5.23 -6.57
C ILE A 60 5.80 5.12 -7.92
N SER A 61 5.06 4.79 -8.97
CA SER A 61 5.61 4.73 -10.34
C SER A 61 5.70 6.13 -10.94
N LYS A 62 4.72 6.99 -10.64
CA LYS A 62 4.67 8.37 -11.12
C LYS A 62 3.73 9.21 -10.27
N GLY A 63 4.09 10.47 -10.05
CA GLY A 63 3.22 11.50 -9.51
C GLY A 63 3.81 12.26 -8.33
N SER A 64 3.01 13.20 -7.85
CA SER A 64 3.36 14.06 -6.73
C SER A 64 2.27 14.00 -5.66
N PHE A 65 2.65 14.15 -4.43
CA PHE A 65 1.75 14.26 -3.28
C PHE A 65 1.99 15.59 -2.57
N GLU A 66 0.94 16.40 -2.39
CA GLU A 66 1.02 17.77 -1.87
C GLU A 66 2.12 18.60 -2.59
N GLY A 67 2.22 18.45 -3.92
CA GLY A 67 3.22 19.18 -4.74
C GLY A 67 4.63 18.60 -4.72
N VAL A 68 4.93 17.57 -3.92
CA VAL A 68 6.24 16.94 -3.82
C VAL A 68 6.32 15.72 -4.74
N ASN A 69 7.24 15.72 -5.70
CA ASN A 69 7.45 14.58 -6.60
C ASN A 69 7.96 13.37 -5.83
N LEU A 70 7.28 12.22 -6.03
CA LEU A 70 7.59 10.95 -5.37
C LEU A 70 7.95 9.83 -6.35
N ASP A 71 8.21 10.16 -7.62
CA ASP A 71 8.53 9.19 -8.67
C ASP A 71 9.63 8.21 -8.25
N GLY A 72 9.34 6.92 -8.38
CA GLY A 72 10.28 5.84 -8.11
C GLY A 72 10.57 5.57 -6.63
N LEU A 73 9.94 6.31 -5.71
CA LEU A 73 10.09 6.09 -4.27
C LEU A 73 9.11 5.05 -3.76
N SER A 74 9.46 4.46 -2.61
CA SER A 74 8.64 3.44 -1.96
C SER A 74 8.51 3.71 -0.47
N ILE A 75 7.43 3.19 0.14
CA ILE A 75 7.22 3.23 1.59
C ILE A 75 6.52 1.94 2.02
N VAL A 76 6.87 1.45 3.19
CA VAL A 76 6.33 0.23 3.79
C VAL A 76 5.69 0.55 5.13
N GLY A 77 4.49 0.03 5.34
CA GLY A 77 3.81 -0.03 6.62
C GLY A 77 3.90 -1.42 7.22
N VAL A 78 4.11 -1.47 8.52
CA VAL A 78 4.07 -2.71 9.31
C VAL A 78 3.13 -2.46 10.47
N VAL A 79 2.14 -3.33 10.66
CA VAL A 79 1.12 -3.13 11.70
C VAL A 79 0.96 -4.35 12.59
N LYS A 80 0.64 -4.06 13.86
CA LYS A 80 0.13 -5.02 14.82
C LYS A 80 -1.17 -4.46 15.40
N ALA A 81 -2.25 -5.17 15.13
CA ALA A 81 -3.59 -4.86 15.60
C ALA A 81 -3.91 -5.56 16.93
N SER A 82 -5.07 -5.26 17.51
CA SER A 82 -5.59 -5.94 18.70
C SER A 82 -6.43 -7.17 18.37
N SER A 83 -6.89 -7.29 17.11
CA SER A 83 -7.70 -8.38 16.59
C SER A 83 -7.44 -8.54 15.09
N THR A 84 -8.10 -9.51 14.45
CA THR A 84 -7.95 -9.81 13.03
C THR A 84 -8.27 -8.59 12.16
N LEU A 85 -7.33 -8.22 11.29
CA LEU A 85 -7.44 -7.13 10.35
C LEU A 85 -8.54 -7.42 9.31
N GLY A 86 -9.52 -6.52 9.21
CA GLY A 86 -10.63 -6.63 8.27
C GLY A 86 -11.80 -7.52 8.77
N ASP A 87 -11.77 -8.01 10.00
CA ASP A 87 -12.93 -8.68 10.60
C ASP A 87 -14.06 -7.67 10.79
N VAL A 88 -15.19 -7.92 10.13
CA VAL A 88 -16.36 -7.05 10.20
C VAL A 88 -17.11 -7.12 11.54
N ASN A 89 -16.87 -8.16 12.34
CA ASN A 89 -17.54 -8.41 13.61
C ASN A 89 -16.75 -7.88 14.81
N HIS A 90 -15.45 -7.66 14.65
CA HIS A 90 -14.56 -7.25 15.73
C HIS A 90 -13.65 -6.09 15.30
N SER A 91 -13.57 -5.07 16.15
CA SER A 91 -12.65 -3.97 15.91
C SER A 91 -11.20 -4.44 16.02
N SER A 92 -10.40 -4.15 15.02
CA SER A 92 -8.95 -4.41 15.05
C SER A 92 -8.15 -3.35 15.82
N TYR A 93 -8.80 -2.29 16.30
CA TYR A 93 -8.13 -1.22 17.06
C TYR A 93 -8.03 -1.56 18.58
N PRO A 94 -7.00 -1.06 19.27
CA PRO A 94 -5.92 -0.21 18.76
C PRO A 94 -4.93 -0.94 17.85
N ILE A 95 -4.36 -0.19 16.89
CA ILE A 95 -3.33 -0.68 15.97
C ILE A 95 -2.05 0.11 16.21
N LYS A 96 -0.94 -0.57 16.44
CA LYS A 96 0.40 0.03 16.45
C LYS A 96 1.06 -0.19 15.10
N SER A 97 1.76 0.82 14.61
CA SER A 97 2.38 0.76 13.30
C SER A 97 3.81 1.26 13.27
N ILE A 98 4.57 0.77 12.30
CA ILE A 98 5.90 1.24 11.94
C ILE A 98 5.87 1.64 10.47
N LEU A 99 6.57 2.72 10.14
CA LEU A 99 6.85 3.09 8.77
C LEU A 99 8.32 2.81 8.46
N ILE A 100 8.59 2.22 7.29
CA ILE A 100 9.93 2.10 6.73
C ILE A 100 9.92 2.90 5.43
N VAL A 101 10.63 4.01 5.44
CA VAL A 101 10.68 4.99 4.35
C VAL A 101 11.93 4.74 3.52
N ASP A 102 11.81 4.81 2.21
CA ASP A 102 12.96 4.67 1.30
C ASP A 102 14.04 5.69 1.67
N GLU A 103 15.24 5.19 1.97
CA GLU A 103 16.37 6.04 2.39
C GLU A 103 16.84 7.02 1.32
N LYS A 104 16.56 6.74 0.03
CA LYS A 104 16.86 7.64 -1.10
C LYS A 104 16.07 8.94 -1.05
N ALA A 105 14.93 8.94 -0.34
CA ALA A 105 14.05 10.10 -0.29
C ALA A 105 14.72 11.27 0.44
N SER A 106 14.58 12.48 -0.11
CA SER A 106 14.96 13.72 0.57
C SER A 106 14.12 13.94 1.82
N ALA A 107 14.50 14.89 2.68
CA ALA A 107 13.75 15.22 3.88
C ALA A 107 12.28 15.61 3.57
N GLU A 108 12.08 16.40 2.51
CA GLU A 108 10.75 16.80 2.04
C GLU A 108 9.95 15.61 1.52
N GLN A 109 10.56 14.76 0.68
CA GLN A 109 9.94 13.55 0.15
C GLN A 109 9.59 12.55 1.26
N ARG A 110 10.41 12.43 2.32
CA ARG A 110 10.10 11.58 3.49
C ARG A 110 8.84 12.04 4.23
N MET A 111 8.65 13.35 4.37
CA MET A 111 7.42 13.90 4.95
C MET A 111 6.20 13.61 4.07
N ALA A 112 6.32 13.84 2.76
CA ALA A 112 5.25 13.58 1.80
C ALA A 112 4.90 12.10 1.72
N LEU A 113 5.89 11.18 1.69
CA LEU A 113 5.67 9.73 1.72
C LEU A 113 4.91 9.27 2.97
N ARG A 114 5.24 9.81 4.14
CA ARG A 114 4.53 9.47 5.38
C ARG A 114 3.06 9.88 5.32
N LYS A 115 2.77 11.11 4.89
CA LYS A 115 1.40 11.61 4.72
C LYS A 115 0.65 10.80 3.65
N PHE A 116 1.31 10.50 2.53
CA PHE A 116 0.77 9.63 1.48
C PHE A 116 0.37 8.26 2.06
N ALA A 117 1.26 7.60 2.79
CA ALA A 117 0.99 6.29 3.39
C ALA A 117 -0.19 6.36 4.38
N GLN A 118 -0.26 7.40 5.22
CA GLN A 118 -1.38 7.63 6.12
C GLN A 118 -2.69 7.84 5.35
N ARG A 119 -2.67 8.61 4.26
CA ARG A 119 -3.84 8.82 3.40
C ARG A 119 -4.33 7.52 2.75
N MET A 120 -3.40 6.69 2.29
CA MET A 120 -3.71 5.43 1.60
C MET A 120 -4.17 4.31 2.53
N SER A 121 -3.72 4.29 3.77
CA SER A 121 -3.97 3.20 4.72
C SER A 121 -5.19 3.42 5.62
N ASN A 122 -5.98 4.47 5.38
CA ASN A 122 -7.02 4.90 6.31
C ASN A 122 -6.40 5.08 7.72
N ASP A 123 -6.99 4.46 8.75
CA ASP A 123 -6.54 4.61 10.13
C ASP A 123 -5.46 3.61 10.58
N LEU A 124 -5.00 2.69 9.70
CA LEU A 124 -4.00 1.68 10.06
C LEU A 124 -2.65 2.28 10.50
N LEU A 125 -2.32 3.46 10.00
CA LEU A 125 -1.10 4.19 10.32
C LEU A 125 -1.37 5.43 11.21
N SER A 126 -2.42 5.40 12.03
CA SER A 126 -2.74 6.50 12.96
C SER A 126 -1.80 6.54 14.17
N ASP A 127 -1.37 5.38 14.70
CA ASP A 127 -0.39 5.28 15.80
C ASP A 127 0.94 4.73 15.29
N VAL A 128 1.74 5.63 14.69
CA VAL A 128 3.10 5.30 14.20
C VAL A 128 4.08 5.41 15.36
N VAL A 129 4.40 4.27 15.98
CA VAL A 129 5.32 4.21 17.13
C VAL A 129 6.79 4.34 16.72
N ARG A 130 7.12 4.12 15.43
CA ARG A 130 8.48 4.18 14.92
C ARG A 130 8.52 4.48 13.42
N VAL A 131 9.53 5.20 12.99
CA VAL A 131 9.89 5.41 11.58
C VAL A 131 11.33 5.00 11.37
N ASP A 132 11.57 4.07 10.48
CA ASP A 132 12.89 3.62 10.05
C ASP A 132 13.18 4.09 8.61
N TYR A 133 14.44 4.15 8.25
CA TYR A 133 14.91 4.49 6.91
C TYR A 133 15.81 3.34 6.42
N ALA A 134 15.49 2.78 5.26
CA ALA A 134 16.20 1.66 4.67
C ALA A 134 16.08 1.68 3.14
N PRO A 135 16.92 0.95 2.41
CA PRO A 135 16.66 0.67 1.00
C PRO A 135 15.31 -0.05 0.86
N VAL A 136 14.36 0.55 0.14
CA VAL A 136 13.06 -0.09 -0.13
C VAL A 136 12.95 -0.41 -1.61
N SER A 137 12.59 -1.64 -1.94
CA SER A 137 12.32 -2.07 -3.31
C SER A 137 11.06 -2.91 -3.38
N LEU A 138 10.20 -2.61 -4.36
CA LEU A 138 9.08 -3.45 -4.76
C LEU A 138 9.22 -3.74 -6.25
N THR A 139 9.30 -5.00 -6.61
CA THR A 139 9.42 -5.46 -7.98
C THR A 139 8.42 -6.56 -8.28
N PHE A 140 7.97 -6.63 -9.52
CA PHE A 140 7.13 -7.70 -10.05
C PHE A 140 7.85 -8.43 -11.18
N GLU A 141 7.64 -9.73 -11.29
CA GLU A 141 8.13 -10.50 -12.44
C GLU A 141 7.58 -9.87 -13.74
N ASN A 142 8.44 -9.71 -14.74
CA ASN A 142 8.12 -9.05 -16.02
C ASN A 142 7.61 -7.60 -15.87
N ASN A 143 7.92 -6.92 -14.77
CA ASN A 143 7.43 -5.57 -14.45
C ASN A 143 5.89 -5.44 -14.55
N SER A 144 5.16 -6.49 -14.23
CA SER A 144 3.71 -6.53 -14.32
C SER A 144 3.09 -7.06 -13.03
N VAL A 145 2.20 -6.28 -12.44
CA VAL A 145 1.41 -6.70 -11.27
C VAL A 145 0.59 -7.97 -11.56
N HIS A 146 0.18 -8.17 -12.82
CA HIS A 146 -0.54 -9.36 -13.28
C HIS A 146 0.29 -10.65 -13.24
N SER A 147 1.62 -10.57 -13.07
CA SER A 147 2.42 -11.75 -12.78
C SER A 147 2.07 -12.37 -11.44
N MET A 148 1.49 -11.57 -10.51
CA MET A 148 1.21 -11.93 -9.11
C MET A 148 2.45 -12.38 -8.32
N LYS A 149 3.63 -12.18 -8.90
CA LYS A 149 4.92 -12.50 -8.30
C LYS A 149 5.61 -11.22 -7.90
N ALA A 150 5.31 -10.77 -6.70
CA ALA A 150 5.91 -9.60 -6.08
C ALA A 150 7.07 -9.97 -5.17
N THR A 151 8.07 -9.11 -5.12
CA THR A 151 9.13 -9.12 -4.11
C THR A 151 9.26 -7.72 -3.54
N LEU A 152 8.87 -7.57 -2.27
CA LEU A 152 9.12 -6.38 -1.46
C LEU A 152 10.27 -6.66 -0.51
N LYS A 153 11.23 -5.75 -0.46
CA LYS A 153 12.29 -5.72 0.56
C LYS A 153 12.42 -4.33 1.13
N ALA A 154 12.49 -4.23 2.45
CA ALA A 154 12.73 -3.00 3.19
C ALA A 154 13.96 -3.21 4.10
N GLY A 155 15.15 -3.12 3.51
CA GLY A 155 16.41 -3.51 4.15
C GLY A 155 16.33 -4.93 4.71
N GLU A 156 16.81 -5.11 5.94
CA GLU A 156 16.68 -6.36 6.69
C GLU A 156 15.44 -6.38 7.62
N LEU A 157 14.61 -5.30 7.57
CA LEU A 157 13.53 -5.10 8.53
C LEU A 157 12.25 -5.84 8.14
N ALA A 158 11.90 -5.82 6.85
CA ALA A 158 10.66 -6.45 6.38
C ALA A 158 10.81 -6.98 4.96
N ALA A 159 10.10 -8.08 4.67
CA ALA A 159 10.07 -8.66 3.34
C ALA A 159 8.71 -9.33 3.06
N ILE A 160 8.26 -9.22 1.81
CA ILE A 160 7.14 -9.98 1.24
C ILE A 160 7.62 -10.64 -0.04
N GLN A 161 7.21 -11.89 -0.25
CA GLN A 161 7.33 -12.56 -1.54
C GLN A 161 6.03 -13.30 -1.84
N THR A 162 5.51 -13.13 -3.06
CA THR A 162 4.23 -13.72 -3.48
C THR A 162 4.36 -14.50 -4.77
N ARG A 163 3.34 -15.29 -5.05
CA ARG A 163 3.06 -15.93 -6.33
C ARG A 163 1.56 -16.04 -6.58
N ALA A 164 1.17 -16.38 -7.78
CA ALA A 164 -0.22 -16.74 -8.08
C ALA A 164 -0.68 -17.91 -7.20
N ILE A 165 -1.96 -17.91 -6.84
CA ILE A 165 -2.63 -19.03 -6.18
C ILE A 165 -2.83 -20.15 -7.21
N ASN A 166 -2.37 -21.35 -6.89
CA ASN A 166 -2.55 -22.54 -7.71
C ASN A 166 -3.74 -23.35 -7.24
N ALA A 167 -4.21 -24.29 -8.06
CA ALA A 167 -5.32 -25.18 -7.68
C ALA A 167 -5.04 -26.00 -6.40
N GLY A 168 -3.78 -26.39 -6.18
CA GLY A 168 -3.35 -27.15 -5.00
C GLY A 168 -3.25 -26.32 -3.71
N ASP A 169 -3.37 -25.00 -3.79
CA ASP A 169 -3.37 -24.12 -2.61
C ASP A 169 -4.79 -23.95 -2.02
N LYS A 170 -5.79 -24.36 -2.77
CA LYS A 170 -7.20 -24.23 -2.39
C LYS A 170 -7.62 -25.32 -1.43
N VAL A 171 -8.40 -24.94 -0.44
CA VAL A 171 -8.92 -25.87 0.60
C VAL A 171 -10.32 -26.34 0.25
N CYS A 172 -11.11 -25.51 -0.41
CA CYS A 172 -12.43 -25.84 -0.91
C CYS A 172 -12.66 -25.18 -2.28
N SER A 173 -13.81 -25.34 -2.89
CA SER A 173 -14.13 -24.74 -4.20
C SER A 173 -14.85 -23.37 -4.09
N HIS A 174 -14.89 -22.80 -2.92
CA HIS A 174 -15.63 -21.56 -2.62
C HIS A 174 -14.73 -20.49 -1.98
N GLU A 175 -13.44 -20.50 -2.33
CA GLU A 175 -12.53 -19.45 -1.91
C GLU A 175 -12.88 -18.15 -2.63
N GLU A 176 -12.90 -17.08 -1.84
CA GLU A 176 -13.12 -15.72 -2.27
C GLU A 176 -12.26 -14.75 -1.43
N PRO A 177 -12.09 -13.49 -1.84
CA PRO A 177 -11.51 -12.48 -0.96
C PRO A 177 -12.41 -12.28 0.26
N TRP A 178 -12.08 -12.95 1.37
CA TRP A 178 -12.84 -12.88 2.62
C TRP A 178 -12.57 -11.59 3.39
N TYR A 179 -11.33 -11.15 3.35
CA TYR A 179 -10.92 -9.86 3.90
C TYR A 179 -10.44 -8.97 2.77
N GLU A 180 -10.99 -7.76 2.71
CA GLU A 180 -10.60 -6.75 1.72
C GLU A 180 -9.14 -6.33 1.87
N PRO A 181 -8.49 -5.82 0.80
CA PRO A 181 -7.17 -5.21 0.89
C PRO A 181 -7.12 -4.09 1.93
N LEU A 182 -5.97 -3.91 2.57
CA LEU A 182 -5.74 -2.90 3.61
C LEU A 182 -5.72 -1.46 3.07
N THR A 183 -5.72 -1.29 1.76
CA THR A 183 -5.78 -0.02 1.06
C THR A 183 -6.71 -0.11 -0.15
N LYS A 184 -7.26 1.03 -0.57
CA LYS A 184 -8.07 1.06 -1.80
C LYS A 184 -7.17 0.86 -3.02
N LEU A 185 -7.53 -0.10 -3.86
CA LEU A 185 -6.83 -0.45 -5.10
C LEU A 185 -7.79 -0.35 -6.30
N ASP A 186 -7.25 -0.05 -7.47
CA ASP A 186 -8.02 -0.07 -8.72
C ASP A 186 -8.28 -1.49 -9.20
N HIS A 187 -7.27 -2.32 -9.02
CA HIS A 187 -7.29 -3.74 -9.37
C HIS A 187 -6.52 -4.52 -8.31
N ALA A 188 -7.25 -5.23 -7.47
CA ALA A 188 -6.70 -6.07 -6.41
C ALA A 188 -6.75 -7.55 -6.81
N MET A 189 -5.64 -8.25 -6.67
CA MET A 189 -5.54 -9.68 -6.95
C MET A 189 -5.04 -10.40 -5.70
N PRO A 190 -5.80 -11.39 -5.17
CA PRO A 190 -5.31 -12.23 -4.08
C PRO A 190 -4.14 -13.10 -4.57
N THR A 191 -3.17 -13.30 -3.69
CA THR A 191 -1.95 -14.04 -4.00
C THR A 191 -1.54 -14.97 -2.87
N TYR A 192 -0.70 -15.96 -3.20
CA TYR A 192 -0.11 -16.87 -2.21
C TYR A 192 1.18 -16.27 -1.68
N THR A 193 1.29 -16.18 -0.37
CA THR A 193 2.44 -15.65 0.35
C THR A 193 3.54 -16.69 0.44
N ILE A 194 4.70 -16.43 -0.17
CA ILE A 194 5.92 -17.25 -0.03
C ILE A 194 6.71 -16.79 1.21
N ALA A 195 6.76 -15.47 1.41
CA ALA A 195 7.40 -14.87 2.58
C ALA A 195 6.57 -13.67 3.06
N ASN A 196 6.43 -13.53 4.36
CA ASN A 196 5.93 -12.37 5.09
C ASN A 196 6.73 -12.28 6.39
N ASP A 197 7.80 -11.52 6.35
CA ASP A 197 8.77 -11.41 7.43
C ASP A 197 8.81 -10.00 7.98
N PHE A 198 8.80 -9.87 9.30
CA PHE A 198 9.17 -8.64 10.01
C PHE A 198 10.18 -8.95 11.12
N ARG A 199 11.28 -8.20 11.11
CA ARG A 199 12.40 -8.35 12.04
C ARG A 199 12.76 -7.08 12.78
N GLY A 200 12.01 -5.99 12.54
CA GLY A 200 12.22 -4.70 13.21
C GLY A 200 11.80 -4.72 14.69
N THR A 201 11.99 -3.60 15.33
CA THR A 201 11.61 -3.38 16.74
C THR A 201 10.52 -2.33 16.85
N GLY A 202 9.77 -2.30 17.96
CA GLY A 202 8.73 -1.30 18.22
C GLY A 202 7.32 -1.88 18.36
N LEU A 203 7.02 -3.02 17.74
CA LEU A 203 5.72 -3.70 17.89
C LEU A 203 5.70 -4.76 19.01
N GLY A 204 6.84 -4.99 19.67
CA GLY A 204 6.96 -6.03 20.72
C GLY A 204 6.95 -7.45 20.18
N THR A 205 6.99 -7.64 18.86
CA THR A 205 7.04 -8.94 18.21
C THR A 205 7.76 -8.85 16.87
N THR A 206 8.27 -9.99 16.41
CA THR A 206 8.77 -10.23 15.06
C THR A 206 8.07 -11.47 14.53
N TRP A 207 8.00 -11.65 13.21
CA TRP A 207 7.35 -12.83 12.64
C TRP A 207 7.94 -13.29 11.32
N LYS A 208 7.59 -14.53 11.01
CA LYS A 208 7.64 -15.14 9.69
C LYS A 208 6.33 -15.88 9.49
N SER A 209 5.59 -15.51 8.46
CA SER A 209 4.27 -16.09 8.17
C SER A 209 4.16 -16.46 6.69
N PRO A 210 4.84 -17.53 6.25
CA PRO A 210 4.77 -18.01 4.88
C PRO A 210 3.59 -18.96 4.64
N SER A 211 3.45 -19.38 3.38
CA SER A 211 2.71 -20.57 2.96
C SER A 211 1.21 -20.52 3.20
N LYS A 212 0.56 -19.40 2.82
CA LYS A 212 -0.89 -19.23 2.89
C LYS A 212 -1.40 -18.20 1.86
N SER A 213 -2.70 -18.25 1.57
CA SER A 213 -3.37 -17.31 0.67
C SER A 213 -3.69 -15.99 1.39
N SER A 214 -2.64 -15.30 1.86
CA SER A 214 -2.73 -14.20 2.82
C SER A 214 -2.25 -12.85 2.28
N SER A 215 -2.09 -12.71 0.97
CA SER A 215 -1.57 -11.50 0.35
C SER A 215 -2.44 -10.98 -0.78
N PHE A 216 -2.31 -9.68 -1.05
CA PHE A 216 -2.81 -9.03 -2.25
C PHE A 216 -1.68 -8.32 -2.97
N VAL A 217 -1.82 -8.24 -4.28
CA VAL A 217 -1.08 -7.31 -5.14
C VAL A 217 -2.07 -6.48 -5.93
N GLY A 218 -1.67 -5.28 -6.32
CA GLY A 218 -2.56 -4.42 -7.11
C GLY A 218 -1.90 -3.13 -7.55
N ASN A 219 -2.65 -2.37 -8.32
CA ASN A 219 -2.31 -1.00 -8.69
C ASN A 219 -3.20 -0.03 -7.92
N PHE A 220 -2.69 1.15 -7.69
CA PHE A 220 -3.45 2.26 -7.13
C PHE A 220 -3.27 3.52 -7.96
N HIS A 221 -4.28 4.37 -7.92
CA HIS A 221 -4.14 5.78 -8.25
C HIS A 221 -4.87 6.61 -7.17
N LEU A 222 -4.32 7.78 -6.90
CA LEU A 222 -4.91 8.78 -6.02
C LEU A 222 -4.89 10.11 -6.75
N ASN A 223 -6.05 10.76 -6.79
CA ASN A 223 -6.19 12.14 -7.24
C ASN A 223 -6.17 13.02 -5.99
N ASP A 224 -5.22 13.93 -5.95
CA ASP A 224 -5.05 14.85 -4.83
C ASP A 224 -5.85 16.13 -5.04
#